data_203c8e63ef150098041e4f04c86a9c3f
#
_entry.id   203c8e63ef150098041e4f04c86a9c3f
#
_cell.length_a   1.000
_cell.length_b   1.000
_cell.length_c   1.000
_cell.angle_alpha   90.00
_cell.angle_beta   90.00
_cell.angle_gamma   90.00
#
_symmetry.space_group_name_H-M   'P 1'
#
loop_
_entity.id
_entity.type
_entity.pdbx_description
1 polymer ?
#
loop_
_entity_poly.entity_id
_entity_poly.type
_entity_poly.pdbx_seq_one_letter_code
_entity_poly.pdbx_strand_id
1 'polypeptide(L)'
;MKAIILNQPKDFSIKEIDKPQIKDDEVLIRVKASGICTNDVRDFNGDCNYSYPRIGGHEYGGVIEEIGAAVNKAHFKKGDKVVPYIIDDCKECYYCKHGDENICEHHAHSHIFHNPEGLSGYGEFVVAKADDLFVYAEDTPFEKMAFTEPVACVINSINRTDIKFGDDVVVIGGGTMGLLHVMLLKQRGARVILSEPLAERREKALSLGCDDVIDPMASDAVEAVKALTGGRGANFVFNTTAIPVIAGQSVEMTAPTGTTIMFSSIHPNEKVPVDMGAI
;
A
#
# COMPACT_ATOMS: atom_id res chain seq x y z
N MET A 1 -13.60 24.63 -1.13
CA MET A 1 -13.09 23.58 -0.25
C MET A 1 -11.62 23.79 0.04
N LYS A 2 -11.13 23.34 1.20
CA LYS A 2 -9.70 23.35 1.49
C LYS A 2 -9.01 22.14 0.86
N ALA A 3 -7.80 22.37 0.37
CA ALA A 3 -6.94 21.31 -0.15
C ALA A 3 -5.46 21.60 0.16
N ILE A 4 -4.67 20.54 0.36
CA ILE A 4 -3.21 20.62 0.42
C ILE A 4 -2.70 20.48 -1.01
N ILE A 5 -2.10 21.52 -1.54
CA ILE A 5 -1.59 21.57 -2.90
C ILE A 5 -0.06 21.53 -2.85
N LEU A 6 0.53 20.54 -3.48
CA LEU A 6 1.97 20.51 -3.75
C LEU A 6 2.22 21.38 -4.99
N ASN A 7 2.76 22.57 -4.76
CA ASN A 7 2.98 23.56 -5.84
C ASN A 7 4.14 23.16 -6.74
N GLN A 8 5.17 22.57 -6.14
CA GLN A 8 6.37 21.99 -6.74
C GLN A 8 7.09 21.16 -5.68
N PRO A 9 8.12 20.39 -5.99
CA PRO A 9 8.87 19.64 -4.97
C PRO A 9 9.32 20.53 -3.81
N LYS A 10 9.09 20.02 -2.59
CA LYS A 10 9.40 20.66 -1.28
C LYS A 10 8.61 21.94 -0.98
N ASP A 11 7.58 22.24 -1.77
CA ASP A 11 6.73 23.41 -1.57
C ASP A 11 5.25 23.03 -1.62
N PHE A 12 4.56 23.08 -0.49
CA PHE A 12 3.13 22.88 -0.44
C PHE A 12 2.41 24.04 0.27
N SER A 13 1.15 24.19 -0.05
CA SER A 13 0.28 25.19 0.58
C SER A 13 -1.13 24.65 0.81
N ILE A 14 -1.79 25.14 1.84
CA ILE A 14 -3.22 24.90 2.04
C ILE A 14 -3.97 26.04 1.37
N LYS A 15 -4.82 25.72 0.39
CA LYS A 15 -5.61 26.72 -0.35
C LYS A 15 -7.09 26.39 -0.29
N GLU A 16 -7.89 27.44 -0.41
CA GLU A 16 -9.30 27.29 -0.76
C GLU A 16 -9.43 27.28 -2.28
N ILE A 17 -10.07 26.24 -2.80
CA ILE A 17 -10.36 26.03 -4.22
C ILE A 17 -11.83 25.70 -4.38
N ASP A 18 -12.34 25.76 -5.61
CA ASP A 18 -13.71 25.41 -5.91
C ASP A 18 -13.97 23.93 -5.59
N LYS A 19 -15.16 23.66 -5.07
CA LYS A 19 -15.63 22.29 -4.85
C LYS A 19 -15.87 21.63 -6.22
N PRO A 20 -15.34 20.42 -6.46
CA PRO A 20 -15.49 19.76 -7.75
C PRO A 20 -16.96 19.45 -8.04
N GLN A 21 -17.33 19.51 -9.31
CA GLN A 21 -18.65 19.14 -9.80
C GLN A 21 -18.63 17.68 -10.23
N ILE A 22 -19.70 16.95 -9.97
CA ILE A 22 -19.87 15.56 -10.38
C ILE A 22 -20.63 15.45 -11.70
N LYS A 23 -20.36 14.38 -12.45
CA LYS A 23 -21.17 13.94 -13.59
C LYS A 23 -22.28 13.00 -13.13
N ASP A 24 -23.13 12.59 -14.07
CA ASP A 24 -24.30 11.77 -13.78
C ASP A 24 -23.96 10.37 -13.21
N ASP A 25 -22.81 9.81 -13.56
CA ASP A 25 -22.30 8.50 -13.12
C ASP A 25 -21.31 8.57 -11.94
N GLU A 26 -21.08 9.77 -11.42
CA GLU A 26 -20.10 10.03 -10.36
C GLU A 26 -20.76 10.32 -9.01
N VAL A 27 -19.97 10.23 -7.97
CA VAL A 27 -20.31 10.67 -6.62
C VAL A 27 -19.29 11.66 -6.10
N LEU A 28 -19.73 12.56 -5.22
CA LEU A 28 -18.85 13.41 -4.45
C LEU A 28 -18.65 12.80 -3.08
N ILE A 29 -17.42 12.57 -2.70
CA ILE A 29 -17.04 12.03 -1.40
C ILE A 29 -16.48 13.14 -0.56
N ARG A 30 -17.02 13.33 0.65
CA ARG A 30 -16.38 14.15 1.69
C ARG A 30 -15.33 13.28 2.38
N VAL A 31 -14.06 13.58 2.19
CA VAL A 31 -12.94 12.88 2.83
C VAL A 31 -13.00 13.08 4.34
N LYS A 32 -12.79 12.01 5.09
CA LYS A 32 -12.82 12.00 6.57
C LYS A 32 -11.50 11.57 7.18
N ALA A 33 -10.76 10.71 6.52
CA ALA A 33 -9.41 10.33 6.90
C ALA A 33 -8.60 10.04 5.64
N SER A 34 -7.33 10.42 5.66
CA SER A 34 -6.36 10.12 4.60
C SER A 34 -5.03 9.76 5.24
N GLY A 35 -4.41 8.67 4.80
CA GLY A 35 -3.05 8.28 5.14
C GLY A 35 -2.02 9.09 4.37
N ILE A 36 -0.76 8.95 4.77
CA ILE A 36 0.40 9.49 4.07
C ILE A 36 1.30 8.32 3.67
N CYS A 37 1.34 8.03 2.39
CA CYS A 37 2.19 6.99 1.82
C CYS A 37 3.65 7.46 1.67
N THR A 38 4.57 6.52 1.66
CA THR A 38 5.96 6.80 1.26
C THR A 38 6.04 7.42 -0.14
N ASN A 39 5.11 7.06 -1.03
CA ASN A 39 5.04 7.68 -2.36
C ASN A 39 4.70 9.17 -2.31
N ASP A 40 3.87 9.62 -1.36
CA ASP A 40 3.59 11.06 -1.18
C ASP A 40 4.83 11.81 -0.68
N VAL A 41 5.63 11.16 0.19
CA VAL A 41 6.92 11.73 0.64
C VAL A 41 7.90 11.85 -0.53
N ARG A 42 7.93 10.86 -1.42
CA ARG A 42 8.76 10.89 -2.63
C ARG A 42 8.30 11.96 -3.61
N ASP A 43 6.99 12.11 -3.79
CA ASP A 43 6.39 13.18 -4.58
C ASP A 43 6.78 14.55 -4.02
N PHE A 44 6.66 14.74 -2.71
CA PHE A 44 7.12 15.95 -2.03
C PHE A 44 8.61 16.23 -2.25
N ASN A 45 9.46 15.21 -2.23
CA ASN A 45 10.90 15.36 -2.46
C ASN A 45 11.26 15.64 -3.93
N GLY A 46 10.36 15.36 -4.87
CA GLY A 46 10.60 15.47 -6.31
C GLY A 46 11.22 14.22 -6.94
N ASP A 47 11.11 13.08 -6.25
CA ASP A 47 11.62 11.78 -6.71
C ASP A 47 10.62 11.06 -7.64
N CYS A 48 9.45 11.66 -7.88
CA CYS A 48 8.42 11.17 -8.78
C CYS A 48 8.35 12.05 -10.05
N ASN A 49 8.00 11.42 -11.16
CA ASN A 49 7.81 12.13 -12.44
C ASN A 49 6.36 12.59 -12.60
N TYR A 50 5.91 13.49 -11.71
CA TYR A 50 4.55 14.04 -11.72
C TYR A 50 4.54 15.50 -12.19
N SER A 51 3.38 15.94 -12.67
CA SER A 51 3.13 17.35 -13.00
C SER A 51 2.69 18.12 -11.77
N TYR A 52 3.05 19.38 -11.67
CA TYR A 52 2.69 20.30 -10.59
C TYR A 52 1.98 21.55 -11.15
N PRO A 53 1.08 22.22 -10.40
CA PRO A 53 0.65 21.88 -9.03
C PRO A 53 -0.30 20.66 -9.00
N ARG A 54 -0.35 19.97 -7.84
CA ARG A 54 -1.23 18.81 -7.69
C ARG A 54 -1.73 18.61 -6.26
N ILE A 55 -2.84 17.88 -6.11
CA ILE A 55 -3.36 17.40 -4.84
C ILE A 55 -3.07 15.90 -4.74
N GLY A 56 -2.26 15.50 -3.76
CA GLY A 56 -1.90 14.09 -3.53
C GLY A 56 -2.94 13.35 -2.68
N GLY A 57 -2.50 12.22 -2.13
CA GLY A 57 -3.28 11.37 -1.23
C GLY A 57 -4.09 10.31 -1.97
N HIS A 58 -3.83 9.05 -1.64
CA HIS A 58 -4.48 7.89 -2.26
C HIS A 58 -4.94 6.84 -1.23
N GLU A 59 -4.64 7.04 0.03
CA GLU A 59 -5.03 6.19 1.15
C GLU A 59 -6.16 6.86 1.93
N TYR A 60 -7.39 6.94 1.38
CA TYR A 60 -8.45 7.71 2.02
C TYR A 60 -9.81 7.02 2.04
N GLY A 61 -10.63 7.44 2.99
CA GLY A 61 -12.03 7.07 3.09
C GLY A 61 -12.89 8.25 3.52
N GLY A 62 -14.16 8.18 3.19
CA GLY A 62 -15.09 9.27 3.49
C GLY A 62 -16.56 8.88 3.44
N VAL A 63 -17.40 9.87 3.28
CA VAL A 63 -18.84 9.70 3.15
C VAL A 63 -19.34 10.31 1.85
N ILE A 64 -20.35 9.68 1.23
CA ILE A 64 -21.02 10.22 0.06
C ILE A 64 -21.74 11.51 0.43
N GLU A 65 -21.37 12.59 -0.21
CA GLU A 65 -21.99 13.93 -0.04
C GLU A 65 -23.04 14.22 -1.11
N GLU A 66 -22.74 13.89 -2.38
CA GLU A 66 -23.63 14.05 -3.54
C GLU A 66 -23.57 12.84 -4.44
N ILE A 67 -24.67 12.57 -5.16
CA ILE A 67 -24.83 11.40 -6.03
C ILE A 67 -25.35 11.88 -7.38
N GLY A 68 -24.67 11.50 -8.44
CA GLY A 68 -25.05 11.77 -9.82
C GLY A 68 -26.40 11.14 -10.22
N ALA A 69 -27.02 11.70 -11.23
CA ALA A 69 -28.39 11.35 -11.61
C ALA A 69 -28.52 9.92 -12.16
N ALA A 70 -27.48 9.38 -12.79
CA ALA A 70 -27.44 8.03 -13.37
C ALA A 70 -26.99 6.95 -12.38
N VAL A 71 -26.49 7.33 -11.19
CA VAL A 71 -26.04 6.37 -10.17
C VAL A 71 -27.22 5.61 -9.60
N ASN A 72 -27.06 4.28 -9.46
CA ASN A 72 -28.11 3.43 -8.90
C ASN A 72 -28.31 3.69 -7.40
N LYS A 73 -29.37 4.41 -7.07
CA LYS A 73 -29.74 4.79 -5.69
C LYS A 73 -30.21 3.62 -4.81
N ALA A 74 -30.36 2.42 -5.36
CA ALA A 74 -30.57 1.22 -4.55
C ALA A 74 -29.27 0.72 -3.90
N HIS A 75 -28.12 1.05 -4.48
CA HIS A 75 -26.81 0.63 -3.98
C HIS A 75 -26.11 1.71 -3.15
N PHE A 76 -26.39 2.99 -3.41
CA PHE A 76 -25.71 4.12 -2.78
C PHE A 76 -26.69 5.16 -2.28
N LYS A 77 -26.44 5.70 -1.09
CA LYS A 77 -27.18 6.84 -0.52
C LYS A 77 -26.20 7.86 0.08
N LYS A 78 -26.66 9.10 0.15
CA LYS A 78 -25.93 10.15 0.87
C LYS A 78 -25.67 9.72 2.32
N GLY A 79 -24.43 9.89 2.77
CA GLY A 79 -23.97 9.49 4.09
C GLY A 79 -23.33 8.10 4.15
N ASP A 80 -23.43 7.28 3.12
CA ASP A 80 -22.73 5.99 3.08
C ASP A 80 -21.22 6.20 3.22
N LYS A 81 -20.60 5.35 4.02
CA LYS A 81 -19.16 5.29 4.17
C LYS A 81 -18.53 4.53 3.02
N VAL A 82 -17.62 5.17 2.31
CA VAL A 82 -17.03 4.62 1.09
C VAL A 82 -15.53 4.84 1.01
N VAL A 83 -14.88 3.91 0.33
CA VAL A 83 -13.50 4.00 -0.14
C VAL A 83 -13.53 3.78 -1.65
N PRO A 84 -12.93 4.64 -2.48
CA PRO A 84 -12.86 4.42 -3.90
C PRO A 84 -11.73 3.46 -4.27
N TYR A 85 -11.93 2.71 -5.34
CA TYR A 85 -10.86 2.05 -6.09
C TYR A 85 -10.04 3.13 -6.79
N ILE A 86 -8.74 3.13 -6.55
CA ILE A 86 -7.87 4.22 -7.01
C ILE A 86 -7.02 3.84 -8.24
N ILE A 87 -7.08 2.59 -8.67
CA ILE A 87 -6.38 2.15 -9.87
C ILE A 87 -7.28 2.47 -11.06
N ASP A 88 -6.75 3.25 -11.97
CA ASP A 88 -7.44 3.56 -13.20
C ASP A 88 -6.94 2.65 -14.31
N ASP A 89 -7.83 1.83 -14.76
CA ASP A 89 -7.56 0.81 -15.77
C ASP A 89 -8.38 1.05 -17.05
N CYS A 90 -7.78 0.71 -18.20
CA CYS A 90 -8.46 0.85 -19.49
C CYS A 90 -9.41 -0.30 -19.81
N LYS A 91 -9.41 -1.38 -19.05
CA LYS A 91 -10.20 -2.63 -19.21
C LYS A 91 -9.99 -3.37 -20.54
N GLU A 92 -9.09 -2.92 -21.41
CA GLU A 92 -8.91 -3.47 -22.77
C GLU A 92 -7.48 -3.91 -23.10
N CYS A 93 -6.45 -3.42 -22.40
CA CYS A 93 -5.08 -3.83 -22.63
C CYS A 93 -4.81 -5.26 -22.14
N TYR A 94 -3.63 -5.79 -22.49
CA TYR A 94 -3.22 -7.13 -22.09
C TYR A 94 -3.34 -7.36 -20.59
N TYR A 95 -2.79 -6.48 -19.78
CA TYR A 95 -2.78 -6.63 -18.32
C TYR A 95 -4.17 -6.56 -17.70
N CYS A 96 -5.00 -5.60 -18.11
CA CYS A 96 -6.38 -5.50 -17.62
C CYS A 96 -7.20 -6.76 -17.91
N LYS A 97 -7.03 -7.36 -19.12
CA LYS A 97 -7.72 -8.59 -19.48
C LYS A 97 -7.23 -9.84 -18.75
N HIS A 98 -6.09 -9.75 -18.05
CA HIS A 98 -5.50 -10.85 -17.27
C HIS A 98 -5.60 -10.64 -15.75
N GLY A 99 -6.28 -9.58 -15.30
CA GLY A 99 -6.47 -9.28 -13.87
C GLY A 99 -5.27 -8.63 -13.19
N ASP A 100 -4.42 -7.99 -13.99
CA ASP A 100 -3.24 -7.23 -13.54
C ASP A 100 -3.44 -5.73 -13.81
N GLU A 101 -4.61 -5.18 -13.45
CA GLU A 101 -5.01 -3.80 -13.72
C GLU A 101 -4.04 -2.78 -13.14
N ASN A 102 -3.37 -3.13 -12.04
CA ASN A 102 -2.37 -2.29 -11.38
C ASN A 102 -1.13 -1.98 -12.25
N ILE A 103 -0.94 -2.68 -13.35
CA ILE A 103 0.10 -2.43 -14.35
C ILE A 103 -0.50 -2.16 -15.74
N CYS A 104 -1.67 -1.55 -15.78
CA CYS A 104 -2.34 -1.14 -17.02
C CYS A 104 -1.39 -0.30 -17.91
N GLU A 105 -1.30 -0.65 -19.20
CA GLU A 105 -0.44 0.04 -20.18
C GLU A 105 -0.87 1.51 -20.41
N HIS A 106 -2.13 1.82 -20.11
CA HIS A 106 -2.74 3.13 -20.29
C HIS A 106 -2.97 3.88 -18.97
N HIS A 107 -2.38 3.41 -17.88
CA HIS A 107 -2.53 3.99 -16.54
C HIS A 107 -2.23 5.50 -16.49
N ALA A 108 -1.29 5.99 -17.29
CA ALA A 108 -0.93 7.41 -17.35
C ALA A 108 -1.97 8.30 -18.08
N HIS A 109 -2.99 7.70 -18.71
CA HIS A 109 -4.02 8.42 -19.47
C HIS A 109 -5.38 8.39 -18.76
N SER A 110 -5.38 8.02 -17.56
CA SER A 110 -6.53 7.67 -16.81
C SER A 110 -7.38 8.85 -16.32
N HIS A 111 -8.66 8.61 -16.32
CA HIS A 111 -9.72 9.59 -16.10
C HIS A 111 -10.02 9.87 -14.61
N ILE A 112 -9.53 9.04 -13.69
CA ILE A 112 -9.67 9.26 -12.24
C ILE A 112 -8.85 10.48 -11.81
N PHE A 113 -7.76 10.74 -12.52
CA PHE A 113 -6.89 11.91 -12.32
C PHE A 113 -7.28 13.10 -13.22
N HIS A 114 -8.55 13.21 -13.59
CA HIS A 114 -9.08 14.32 -14.40
C HIS A 114 -9.01 15.68 -13.72
N ASN A 115 -8.72 15.68 -12.48
CA ASN A 115 -8.18 16.88 -11.91
C ASN A 115 -6.71 16.91 -12.34
N PRO A 116 -6.23 17.90 -13.11
CA PRO A 116 -4.80 18.06 -13.37
C PRO A 116 -3.98 18.14 -12.08
N GLU A 117 -4.64 18.09 -10.95
CA GLU A 117 -4.20 18.26 -9.58
C GLU A 117 -4.07 16.95 -8.78
N GLY A 118 -4.22 15.75 -9.38
CA GLY A 118 -3.88 14.46 -8.74
C GLY A 118 -5.04 13.71 -8.09
N LEU A 119 -4.73 12.77 -7.19
CA LEU A 119 -5.68 11.82 -6.56
C LEU A 119 -6.66 12.43 -5.57
N SER A 120 -6.37 13.64 -5.10
CA SER A 120 -7.26 14.49 -4.30
C SER A 120 -7.63 14.02 -2.89
N GLY A 121 -7.04 12.94 -2.37
CA GLY A 121 -7.28 12.48 -0.99
C GLY A 121 -6.87 13.49 0.09
N TYR A 122 -6.03 14.46 -0.28
CA TYR A 122 -5.66 15.60 0.59
C TYR A 122 -6.54 16.83 0.36
N GLY A 123 -7.69 16.69 -0.29
CA GLY A 123 -8.77 17.67 -0.36
C GLY A 123 -9.94 17.30 0.53
N GLU A 124 -10.78 18.30 0.91
CA GLU A 124 -12.01 18.02 1.67
C GLU A 124 -13.03 17.20 0.88
N PHE A 125 -12.99 17.27 -0.45
CA PHE A 125 -13.89 16.53 -1.34
C PHE A 125 -13.11 15.95 -2.52
N VAL A 126 -13.56 14.77 -2.95
CA VAL A 126 -13.05 14.08 -4.13
C VAL A 126 -14.21 13.50 -4.94
N VAL A 127 -14.05 13.46 -6.25
CA VAL A 127 -14.99 12.81 -7.18
C VAL A 127 -14.51 11.39 -7.47
N ALA A 128 -15.43 10.44 -7.48
CA ALA A 128 -15.18 9.07 -7.90
C ALA A 128 -16.35 8.53 -8.73
N LYS A 129 -16.09 7.58 -9.63
CA LYS A 129 -17.17 6.83 -10.30
C LYS A 129 -17.88 5.95 -9.29
N ALA A 130 -19.19 5.83 -9.44
CA ALA A 130 -19.96 4.99 -8.53
C ALA A 130 -19.55 3.51 -8.59
N ASP A 131 -19.17 3.01 -9.76
CA ASP A 131 -18.75 1.62 -9.95
C ASP A 131 -17.41 1.29 -9.28
N ASP A 132 -16.63 2.30 -8.92
CA ASP A 132 -15.33 2.15 -8.27
C ASP A 132 -15.43 2.24 -6.73
N LEU A 133 -16.64 2.21 -6.15
CA LEU A 133 -16.83 2.40 -4.72
C LEU A 133 -17.03 1.09 -3.95
N PHE A 134 -16.32 0.99 -2.82
CA PHE A 134 -16.57 -0.02 -1.79
C PHE A 134 -17.31 0.62 -0.62
N VAL A 135 -18.48 0.07 -0.29
CA VAL A 135 -19.30 0.53 0.84
C VAL A 135 -18.85 -0.16 2.12
N TYR A 136 -18.69 0.60 3.18
CA TYR A 136 -18.32 0.13 4.51
C TYR A 136 -19.51 0.14 5.47
N ALA A 137 -19.45 -0.69 6.51
CA ALA A 137 -20.42 -0.68 7.58
C ALA A 137 -20.42 0.69 8.30
N GLU A 138 -21.59 1.11 8.77
CA GLU A 138 -21.81 2.45 9.36
C GLU A 138 -20.92 2.70 10.60
N ASP A 139 -20.60 1.66 11.36
CA ASP A 139 -19.78 1.71 12.57
C ASP A 139 -18.26 1.67 12.30
N THR A 140 -17.83 1.48 11.02
CA THR A 140 -16.41 1.42 10.69
C THR A 140 -15.72 2.77 10.95
N PRO A 141 -14.64 2.86 11.74
CA PRO A 141 -13.86 4.08 11.92
C PRO A 141 -13.22 4.54 10.61
N PHE A 142 -13.21 5.85 10.35
CA PHE A 142 -12.65 6.41 9.10
C PHE A 142 -11.15 6.13 8.97
N GLU A 143 -10.42 6.13 10.08
CA GLU A 143 -9.00 5.81 10.10
C GLU A 143 -8.74 4.38 9.61
N LYS A 144 -9.62 3.43 9.92
CA LYS A 144 -9.53 2.06 9.39
C LYS A 144 -9.82 2.01 7.88
N MET A 145 -10.74 2.84 7.41
CA MET A 145 -11.05 2.92 5.98
C MET A 145 -9.86 3.44 5.17
N ALA A 146 -9.08 4.39 5.72
CA ALA A 146 -7.86 4.88 5.08
C ALA A 146 -6.79 3.77 4.91
N PHE A 147 -6.84 2.70 5.70
CA PHE A 147 -5.96 1.53 5.53
C PHE A 147 -6.38 0.57 4.42
N THR A 148 -7.50 0.80 3.74
CA THR A 148 -8.00 -0.13 2.70
C THR A 148 -6.98 -0.33 1.59
N GLU A 149 -6.41 0.76 1.08
CA GLU A 149 -5.42 0.69 0.01
C GLU A 149 -4.13 -0.01 0.47
N PRO A 150 -3.46 0.39 1.57
CA PRO A 150 -2.29 -0.33 2.07
C PRO A 150 -2.55 -1.82 2.35
N VAL A 151 -3.70 -2.16 2.90
CA VAL A 151 -4.10 -3.57 3.13
C VAL A 151 -4.26 -4.31 1.81
N ALA A 152 -4.86 -3.69 0.79
CA ALA A 152 -5.00 -4.29 -0.55
C ALA A 152 -3.63 -4.58 -1.18
N CYS A 153 -2.65 -3.68 -1.03
CA CYS A 153 -1.27 -3.90 -1.48
C CYS A 153 -0.63 -5.13 -0.79
N VAL A 154 -0.81 -5.25 0.53
CA VAL A 154 -0.28 -6.40 1.29
C VAL A 154 -1.00 -7.70 0.90
N ILE A 155 -2.32 -7.69 0.76
CA ILE A 155 -3.09 -8.86 0.29
C ILE A 155 -2.61 -9.30 -1.09
N ASN A 156 -2.39 -8.38 -2.02
CA ASN A 156 -1.88 -8.69 -3.35
C ASN A 156 -0.51 -9.37 -3.27
N SER A 157 0.42 -8.88 -2.45
CA SER A 157 1.74 -9.50 -2.30
C SER A 157 1.66 -10.91 -1.71
N ILE A 158 0.82 -11.12 -0.70
CA ILE A 158 0.61 -12.43 -0.06
C ILE A 158 -0.07 -13.40 -1.05
N ASN A 159 -1.03 -12.94 -1.85
CA ASN A 159 -1.72 -13.78 -2.84
C ASN A 159 -0.83 -14.20 -4.02
N ARG A 160 0.33 -13.57 -4.21
CA ARG A 160 1.36 -14.01 -5.17
C ARG A 160 2.19 -15.20 -4.64
N THR A 161 1.89 -15.69 -3.44
CA THR A 161 2.59 -16.80 -2.78
C THR A 161 1.64 -17.95 -2.48
N ASP A 162 2.19 -19.15 -2.30
CA ASP A 162 1.46 -20.36 -1.91
C ASP A 162 1.73 -20.71 -0.42
N ILE A 163 1.64 -19.71 0.46
CA ILE A 163 1.86 -19.86 1.90
C ILE A 163 0.85 -20.84 2.49
N LYS A 164 1.38 -21.85 3.21
CA LYS A 164 0.62 -22.87 3.90
C LYS A 164 0.68 -22.70 5.41
N PHE A 165 -0.25 -23.35 6.10
CA PHE A 165 -0.24 -23.40 7.55
C PHE A 165 1.08 -24.00 8.08
N GLY A 166 1.74 -23.25 8.96
CA GLY A 166 2.99 -23.67 9.59
C GLY A 166 4.26 -23.32 8.81
N ASP A 167 4.17 -22.68 7.63
CA ASP A 167 5.35 -22.17 6.93
C ASP A 167 6.07 -21.10 7.75
N ASP A 168 7.40 -21.14 7.76
CA ASP A 168 8.25 -20.09 8.30
C ASP A 168 8.29 -18.91 7.33
N VAL A 169 7.82 -17.74 7.78
CA VAL A 169 7.77 -16.52 6.97
C VAL A 169 8.51 -15.40 7.67
N VAL A 170 9.49 -14.81 6.98
CA VAL A 170 10.22 -13.64 7.45
C VAL A 170 9.62 -12.37 6.84
N VAL A 171 9.42 -11.36 7.68
CA VAL A 171 9.11 -9.99 7.26
C VAL A 171 10.27 -9.11 7.64
N ILE A 172 10.85 -8.39 6.69
CA ILE A 172 11.94 -7.44 6.93
C ILE A 172 11.39 -6.02 6.92
N GLY A 173 11.53 -5.33 8.06
CA GLY A 173 10.98 -3.99 8.29
C GLY A 173 9.68 -4.02 9.07
N GLY A 174 9.65 -3.33 10.22
CA GLY A 174 8.49 -3.20 11.12
C GLY A 174 7.72 -1.88 10.96
N GLY A 175 7.77 -1.27 9.78
CA GLY A 175 6.91 -0.13 9.44
C GLY A 175 5.46 -0.55 9.21
N THR A 176 4.61 0.39 8.78
CA THR A 176 3.18 0.14 8.53
C THR A 176 2.96 -1.09 7.64
N MET A 177 3.66 -1.16 6.49
CA MET A 177 3.49 -2.28 5.56
C MET A 177 3.97 -3.61 6.14
N GLY A 178 5.11 -3.62 6.86
CA GLY A 178 5.59 -4.83 7.52
C GLY A 178 4.66 -5.33 8.63
N LEU A 179 4.13 -4.43 9.47
CA LEU A 179 3.16 -4.81 10.52
C LEU A 179 1.85 -5.33 9.93
N LEU A 180 1.38 -4.78 8.80
CA LEU A 180 0.22 -5.32 8.07
C LEU A 180 0.51 -6.72 7.53
N HIS A 181 1.73 -6.96 6.98
CA HIS A 181 2.14 -8.32 6.59
C HIS A 181 2.11 -9.27 7.79
N VAL A 182 2.68 -8.90 8.94
CA VAL A 182 2.64 -9.72 10.15
C VAL A 182 1.21 -10.13 10.48
N MET A 183 0.28 -9.17 10.56
CA MET A 183 -1.13 -9.44 10.91
C MET A 183 -1.80 -10.40 9.92
N LEU A 184 -1.63 -10.18 8.62
CA LEU A 184 -2.30 -10.97 7.58
C LEU A 184 -1.67 -12.36 7.40
N LEU A 185 -0.35 -12.48 7.53
CA LEU A 185 0.36 -13.75 7.51
C LEU A 185 -0.01 -14.63 8.71
N LYS A 186 -0.21 -14.04 9.89
CA LYS A 186 -0.73 -14.76 11.05
C LYS A 186 -2.14 -15.31 10.80
N GLN A 187 -3.00 -14.57 10.11
CA GLN A 187 -4.33 -15.05 9.71
C GLN A 187 -4.26 -16.20 8.68
N ARG A 188 -3.19 -16.29 7.89
CA ARG A 188 -2.91 -17.43 6.99
C ARG A 188 -2.35 -18.65 7.73
N GLY A 189 -2.07 -18.53 9.04
CA GLY A 189 -1.53 -19.62 9.86
C GLY A 189 -0.02 -19.80 9.72
N ALA A 190 0.71 -18.83 9.19
CA ALA A 190 2.16 -18.86 9.12
C ALA A 190 2.81 -18.64 10.50
N ARG A 191 4.00 -19.19 10.69
CA ARG A 191 4.91 -18.74 11.74
C ARG A 191 5.67 -17.52 11.20
N VAL A 192 5.52 -16.38 11.86
CA VAL A 192 6.04 -15.10 11.38
C VAL A 192 7.20 -14.62 12.23
N ILE A 193 8.32 -14.32 11.58
CA ILE A 193 9.55 -13.77 12.16
C ILE A 193 9.74 -12.36 11.61
N LEU A 194 9.86 -11.34 12.46
CA LEU A 194 10.11 -9.96 12.03
C LEU A 194 11.59 -9.58 12.27
N SER A 195 12.27 -9.06 11.23
CA SER A 195 13.56 -8.39 11.37
C SER A 195 13.38 -6.87 11.34
N GLU A 196 13.69 -6.19 12.48
CA GLU A 196 13.45 -4.75 12.65
C GLU A 196 14.44 -4.17 13.69
N PRO A 197 15.16 -3.08 13.37
CA PRO A 197 16.14 -2.50 14.30
C PRO A 197 15.52 -1.78 15.51
N LEU A 198 14.30 -1.21 15.38
CA LEU A 198 13.69 -0.43 16.45
C LEU A 198 12.94 -1.31 17.45
N ALA A 199 13.32 -1.27 18.72
CA ALA A 199 12.74 -2.10 19.78
C ALA A 199 11.22 -1.91 19.90
N GLU A 200 10.73 -0.67 19.86
CA GLU A 200 9.30 -0.35 19.94
C GLU A 200 8.46 -1.02 18.82
N ARG A 201 9.04 -1.12 17.61
CA ARG A 201 8.36 -1.79 16.48
C ARG A 201 8.39 -3.30 16.63
N ARG A 202 9.48 -3.86 17.17
CA ARG A 202 9.53 -5.30 17.52
C ARG A 202 8.48 -5.66 18.57
N GLU A 203 8.37 -4.86 19.64
CA GLU A 203 7.35 -5.03 20.68
C GLU A 203 5.92 -4.90 20.08
N LYS A 204 5.71 -3.92 19.19
CA LYS A 204 4.44 -3.79 18.48
C LYS A 204 4.11 -5.02 17.67
N ALA A 205 5.06 -5.58 16.92
CA ALA A 205 4.86 -6.79 16.13
C ALA A 205 4.49 -7.99 17.01
N LEU A 206 5.16 -8.20 18.13
CA LEU A 206 4.81 -9.24 19.11
C LEU A 206 3.37 -9.06 19.63
N SER A 207 2.96 -7.82 19.93
CA SER A 207 1.59 -7.52 20.35
C SER A 207 0.53 -7.80 19.27
N LEU A 208 0.94 -7.86 17.99
CA LEU A 208 0.10 -8.19 16.83
C LEU A 208 0.15 -9.68 16.45
N GLY A 209 0.85 -10.51 17.25
CA GLY A 209 0.91 -11.96 17.08
C GLY A 209 2.12 -12.48 16.31
N CYS A 210 3.15 -11.65 16.06
CA CYS A 210 4.42 -12.13 15.54
C CYS A 210 5.02 -13.18 16.49
N ASP A 211 5.58 -14.25 15.95
CA ASP A 211 6.10 -15.36 16.78
C ASP A 211 7.51 -15.08 17.31
N ASP A 212 8.37 -14.51 16.46
CA ASP A 212 9.75 -14.20 16.81
C ASP A 212 10.15 -12.83 16.23
N VAL A 213 11.10 -12.16 16.88
CA VAL A 213 11.65 -10.90 16.40
C VAL A 213 13.19 -10.92 16.44
N ILE A 214 13.81 -10.31 15.43
CA ILE A 214 15.26 -10.20 15.28
C ILE A 214 15.64 -8.73 15.32
N ASP A 215 16.69 -8.41 16.10
CA ASP A 215 17.37 -7.13 16.03
C ASP A 215 18.58 -7.26 15.08
N PRO A 216 18.50 -6.76 13.84
CA PRO A 216 19.59 -6.89 12.88
C PRO A 216 20.81 -6.02 13.23
N MET A 217 20.70 -5.14 14.25
CA MET A 217 21.82 -4.35 14.75
C MET A 217 22.60 -5.07 15.85
N ALA A 218 21.99 -6.06 16.50
CA ALA A 218 22.59 -6.83 17.59
C ALA A 218 23.20 -8.16 17.11
N SER A 219 22.75 -8.69 15.97
CA SER A 219 23.18 -9.98 15.41
C SER A 219 23.09 -9.99 13.89
N ASP A 220 23.79 -10.92 13.27
CA ASP A 220 23.60 -11.22 11.85
C ASP A 220 22.18 -11.75 11.61
N ALA A 221 21.40 -11.02 10.82
CA ALA A 221 19.99 -11.33 10.61
C ALA A 221 19.79 -12.62 9.79
N VAL A 222 20.68 -12.94 8.86
CA VAL A 222 20.63 -14.17 8.05
C VAL A 222 20.85 -15.39 8.95
N GLU A 223 21.90 -15.34 9.77
CA GLU A 223 22.22 -16.43 10.70
C GLU A 223 21.13 -16.58 11.79
N ALA A 224 20.54 -15.47 12.26
CA ALA A 224 19.43 -15.52 13.20
C ALA A 224 18.18 -16.19 12.59
N VAL A 225 17.84 -15.89 11.34
CA VAL A 225 16.75 -16.58 10.62
C VAL A 225 17.05 -18.07 10.48
N LYS A 226 18.26 -18.44 10.05
CA LYS A 226 18.65 -19.84 9.93
C LYS A 226 18.57 -20.56 11.27
N ALA A 227 19.04 -19.95 12.35
CA ALA A 227 18.94 -20.54 13.69
C ALA A 227 17.47 -20.82 14.10
N LEU A 228 16.57 -19.87 13.84
CA LEU A 228 15.13 -20.00 14.13
C LEU A 228 14.42 -21.04 13.26
N THR A 229 14.96 -21.35 12.08
CA THR A 229 14.37 -22.26 11.09
C THR A 229 15.11 -23.59 10.94
N GLY A 230 15.92 -23.97 11.96
CA GLY A 230 16.67 -25.23 11.97
C GLY A 230 17.73 -25.33 10.87
N GLY A 231 18.37 -24.23 10.52
CA GLY A 231 19.44 -24.13 9.53
C GLY A 231 18.99 -24.00 8.08
N ARG A 232 17.67 -24.08 7.81
CA ARG A 232 17.14 -24.11 6.43
C ARG A 232 16.95 -22.76 5.80
N GLY A 233 16.65 -21.71 6.57
CA GLY A 233 16.07 -20.47 6.09
C GLY A 233 14.52 -20.51 6.09
N ALA A 234 13.87 -19.42 5.70
CA ALA A 234 12.42 -19.28 5.68
C ALA A 234 11.80 -19.73 4.34
N ASN A 235 10.58 -20.27 4.38
CA ASN A 235 9.83 -20.62 3.17
C ASN A 235 9.52 -19.39 2.31
N PHE A 236 9.21 -18.27 2.98
CA PHE A 236 8.93 -17.00 2.32
C PHE A 236 9.61 -15.86 3.07
N VAL A 237 10.16 -14.89 2.31
CA VAL A 237 10.77 -13.68 2.87
C VAL A 237 10.16 -12.46 2.17
N PHE A 238 9.47 -11.61 2.94
CA PHE A 238 8.91 -10.35 2.46
C PHE A 238 9.83 -9.19 2.84
N ASN A 239 10.51 -8.61 1.85
CA ASN A 239 11.30 -7.40 2.07
C ASN A 239 10.44 -6.16 1.88
N THR A 240 10.10 -5.49 2.97
CA THR A 240 9.33 -4.23 2.97
C THR A 240 10.20 -2.99 3.10
N THR A 241 11.52 -3.14 2.97
CA THR A 241 12.48 -2.03 3.02
C THR A 241 13.01 -1.67 1.64
N ALA A 242 13.34 -0.40 1.43
CA ALA A 242 13.94 0.10 0.19
C ALA A 242 15.48 0.17 0.26
N ILE A 243 16.12 -0.80 0.93
CA ILE A 243 17.56 -0.81 1.17
C ILE A 243 18.22 -1.91 0.33
N PRO A 244 19.11 -1.59 -0.64
CA PRO A 244 19.67 -2.57 -1.58
C PRO A 244 20.38 -3.74 -0.92
N VAL A 245 21.20 -3.50 0.10
CA VAL A 245 21.93 -4.57 0.81
C VAL A 245 20.97 -5.51 1.53
N ILE A 246 19.91 -4.99 2.12
CA ILE A 246 18.88 -5.80 2.80
C ILE A 246 18.09 -6.63 1.79
N ALA A 247 17.83 -6.09 0.60
CA ALA A 247 17.21 -6.85 -0.48
C ALA A 247 18.10 -8.05 -0.91
N GLY A 248 19.43 -7.91 -0.94
CA GLY A 248 20.36 -9.03 -1.14
C GLY A 248 20.26 -10.06 -0.01
N GLN A 249 20.36 -9.61 1.24
CA GLN A 249 20.28 -10.48 2.43
C GLN A 249 18.93 -11.24 2.50
N SER A 250 17.83 -10.66 1.99
CA SER A 250 16.54 -11.36 1.98
C SER A 250 16.56 -12.66 1.16
N VAL A 251 17.38 -12.73 0.12
CA VAL A 251 17.61 -13.96 -0.65
C VAL A 251 18.35 -14.99 0.19
N GLU A 252 19.39 -14.58 0.94
CA GLU A 252 20.18 -15.47 1.78
C GLU A 252 19.42 -16.01 3.01
N MET A 253 18.34 -15.32 3.43
CA MET A 253 17.42 -15.77 4.48
C MET A 253 16.42 -16.83 3.96
N THR A 254 16.27 -16.94 2.66
CA THR A 254 15.27 -17.80 2.03
C THR A 254 15.77 -19.25 1.96
N ALA A 255 14.93 -20.21 2.32
CA ALA A 255 15.25 -21.63 2.24
C ALA A 255 15.38 -22.08 0.79
N PRO A 256 16.12 -23.17 0.49
CA PRO A 256 16.06 -23.83 -0.81
C PRO A 256 14.58 -24.09 -1.20
N THR A 257 14.22 -23.78 -2.43
CA THR A 257 12.83 -23.82 -2.95
C THR A 257 11.87 -22.78 -2.36
N GLY A 258 12.36 -21.90 -1.47
CA GLY A 258 11.57 -20.80 -0.92
C GLY A 258 11.41 -19.63 -1.90
N THR A 259 10.67 -18.62 -1.50
CA THR A 259 10.40 -17.44 -2.34
C THR A 259 10.70 -16.16 -1.59
N THR A 260 11.49 -15.27 -2.21
CA THR A 260 11.70 -13.91 -1.74
C THR A 260 10.78 -12.94 -2.46
N ILE A 261 10.05 -12.11 -1.74
CA ILE A 261 9.15 -11.09 -2.25
C ILE A 261 9.76 -9.71 -2.02
N MET A 262 10.13 -9.04 -3.11
CA MET A 262 10.58 -7.65 -3.09
C MET A 262 9.36 -6.73 -3.12
N PHE A 263 8.82 -6.42 -1.96
CA PHE A 263 7.60 -5.62 -1.82
C PHE A 263 7.86 -4.13 -2.07
N SER A 264 8.97 -3.61 -1.55
CA SER A 264 9.33 -2.20 -1.71
C SER A 264 10.19 -1.99 -2.95
N SER A 265 9.90 -0.94 -3.71
CA SER A 265 10.78 -0.45 -4.76
C SER A 265 11.93 0.40 -4.17
N ILE A 266 13.11 0.31 -4.79
CA ILE A 266 14.30 1.06 -4.40
C ILE A 266 14.38 2.34 -5.24
N HIS A 267 14.46 3.48 -4.57
CA HIS A 267 14.57 4.78 -5.23
C HIS A 267 15.62 5.67 -4.53
N PRO A 268 16.50 6.33 -5.30
CA PRO A 268 16.72 6.16 -6.73
C PRO A 268 17.08 4.72 -7.09
N ASN A 269 16.91 4.34 -8.35
CA ASN A 269 17.20 2.99 -8.81
C ASN A 269 18.66 2.61 -8.49
N GLU A 270 18.84 1.59 -7.67
CA GLU A 270 20.14 1.01 -7.35
C GLU A 270 20.16 -0.50 -7.65
N LYS A 271 21.34 -1.01 -7.97
CA LYS A 271 21.54 -2.45 -8.16
C LYS A 271 21.49 -3.16 -6.82
N VAL A 272 20.76 -4.24 -6.75
CA VAL A 272 20.73 -5.13 -5.59
C VAL A 272 21.87 -6.14 -5.73
N PRO A 273 22.80 -6.24 -4.75
CA PRO A 273 23.80 -7.29 -4.75
C PRO A 273 23.15 -8.61 -4.34
N VAL A 274 23.15 -9.60 -5.21
CA VAL A 274 22.63 -10.95 -4.93
C VAL A 274 23.76 -11.95 -5.11
N ASP A 275 24.00 -12.79 -4.10
CA ASP A 275 24.88 -13.93 -4.23
C ASP A 275 24.18 -15.04 -5.00
N MET A 276 24.63 -15.28 -6.23
CA MET A 276 24.07 -16.34 -7.08
C MET A 276 24.33 -17.74 -6.54
N GLY A 277 25.28 -17.90 -5.60
CA GLY A 277 25.51 -19.17 -4.91
C GLY A 277 24.50 -19.46 -3.81
N ALA A 278 23.70 -18.46 -3.41
CA ALA A 278 22.65 -18.61 -2.41
C ALA A 278 21.28 -18.96 -3.01
N ILE A 279 21.15 -19.03 -4.34
CA ILE A 279 19.91 -19.31 -5.07
C ILE A 279 19.82 -20.79 -5.44
#